data_f1301130fa4714b84083d1968edc08a5
#
_entry.id   f1301130fa4714b84083d1968edc08a5
#
_cell.length_a   1.000
_cell.length_b   1.000
_cell.length_c   1.000
_cell.angle_alpha   90.00
_cell.angle_beta   90.00
_cell.angle_gamma   90.00
#
_symmetry.space_group_name_H-M   'P 1'
#
loop_
_entity.id
_entity.type
_entity.pdbx_description
1 polymer ?
#
loop_
_entity_poly.entity_id
_entity_poly.type
_entity_poly.pdbx_seq_one_letter_code
_entity_poly.pdbx_strand_id
1 'polypeptide(L)'
;MTQAWLGAVVTAAIAFTVSAATVPAKQRMVVVISLDGFPAYTLQDPKLPVPTLRRLAETGCTAKRMIPINPTVTWPNHTAMVTGVQSPQHGLLYNGALVRTGGWPPVKIEPWINKEKMVHAITVYDVASRQGLTTAEVDWVAINNAQTINWHFPERATLDGSLEREMIARGALKRSDVENFNKDNIVWRDEIWAKAATYLIREHKPNLLLVHFLTLDSIQHHYGPKTLASEAAMAFLDSRVKEILDAIKASGLADRTTVFIVSDHGFKAFHKQIRLSIALASAGLGRDAYVVPEGGSAMIYVDRKHTAELVPKVRQALQGIEGIERIAAREDFPSLGLPDPQKDPQMADLVLFAKSDYTFSHPAADGGPVVVTAAQQGGSHGYLASDPDMDAIFIASGYGIRRGVTLDEIPNLDVAPTLANLLGVKLPKIQGQVLRQILQ
;
A
#
# COMPACT_ATOMS: atom_id res chain seq x y z
N MET A 1 22.67 67.69 -51.22
CA MET A 1 21.56 66.92 -50.70
C MET A 1 21.76 65.43 -50.95
N THR A 2 22.33 64.73 -50.00
CA THR A 2 22.63 63.28 -50.10
C THR A 2 21.74 62.56 -49.10
N GLN A 3 20.78 61.80 -49.59
CA GLN A 3 19.90 60.92 -48.80
C GLN A 3 20.61 59.60 -48.51
N ALA A 4 20.80 59.30 -47.23
CA ALA A 4 21.28 58.00 -46.77
C ALA A 4 20.07 57.06 -46.53
N TRP A 5 20.07 55.90 -47.17
CA TRP A 5 19.12 54.81 -46.90
C TRP A 5 19.66 53.89 -45.81
N LEU A 6 18.97 53.85 -44.66
CA LEU A 6 19.21 52.80 -43.64
C LEU A 6 18.35 51.61 -43.99
N GLY A 7 19.02 50.51 -44.38
CA GLY A 7 18.38 49.21 -44.54
C GLY A 7 18.27 48.53 -43.18
N ALA A 8 17.05 48.25 -42.69
CA ALA A 8 16.83 47.42 -41.51
C ALA A 8 16.92 45.96 -41.88
N VAL A 9 17.90 45.25 -41.34
CA VAL A 9 17.99 43.76 -41.43
C VAL A 9 17.11 43.16 -40.33
N VAL A 10 15.99 42.57 -40.71
CA VAL A 10 15.12 41.78 -39.81
C VAL A 10 15.69 40.36 -39.77
N THR A 11 16.33 40.00 -38.67
CA THR A 11 16.76 38.62 -38.40
C THR A 11 15.60 37.84 -37.83
N ALA A 12 14.94 36.99 -38.63
CA ALA A 12 13.94 36.09 -38.18
C ALA A 12 14.60 34.91 -37.43
N ALA A 13 14.47 34.85 -36.09
CA ALA A 13 14.88 33.71 -35.30
C ALA A 13 13.85 32.58 -35.49
N ILE A 14 14.20 31.56 -36.25
CA ILE A 14 13.41 30.33 -36.38
C ILE A 14 13.64 29.51 -35.10
N ALA A 15 12.66 29.54 -34.17
CA ALA A 15 12.66 28.65 -33.03
C ALA A 15 12.31 27.24 -33.52
N PHE A 16 13.29 26.37 -33.61
CA PHE A 16 13.05 24.92 -33.78
C PHE A 16 12.51 24.39 -32.47
N THR A 17 11.19 24.18 -32.40
CA THR A 17 10.58 23.35 -31.38
C THR A 17 10.95 21.89 -31.69
N VAL A 18 12.01 21.39 -31.04
CA VAL A 18 12.30 19.96 -31.04
C VAL A 18 11.20 19.32 -30.20
N SER A 19 10.17 18.77 -30.87
CA SER A 19 9.24 17.88 -30.23
C SER A 19 10.02 16.64 -29.77
N ALA A 20 10.25 16.50 -28.45
CA ALA A 20 10.88 15.31 -27.93
C ALA A 20 10.04 14.10 -28.35
N ALA A 21 10.64 13.19 -29.11
CA ALA A 21 9.97 11.97 -29.56
C ALA A 21 9.48 11.20 -28.35
N THR A 22 8.19 10.86 -28.32
CA THR A 22 7.60 10.10 -27.22
C THR A 22 8.24 8.72 -27.14
N VAL A 23 8.75 8.33 -25.97
CA VAL A 23 9.34 7.00 -25.74
C VAL A 23 8.25 5.93 -25.96
N PRO A 24 8.47 4.91 -26.83
CA PRO A 24 7.53 3.83 -27.04
C PRO A 24 7.21 3.06 -25.75
N ALA A 25 5.97 2.60 -25.56
CA ALA A 25 5.54 1.91 -24.32
C ALA A 25 6.46 0.76 -23.90
N LYS A 26 6.92 -0.07 -24.85
CA LYS A 26 7.85 -1.19 -24.60
C LYS A 26 9.26 -0.76 -24.13
N GLN A 27 9.60 0.52 -24.25
CA GLN A 27 10.87 1.06 -23.80
C GLN A 27 10.72 1.84 -22.49
N ARG A 28 9.50 2.11 -22.04
CA ARG A 28 9.24 2.80 -20.77
C ARG A 28 9.42 1.85 -19.60
N MET A 29 9.85 2.41 -18.47
CA MET A 29 9.84 1.74 -17.19
C MET A 29 8.99 2.56 -16.22
N VAL A 30 8.12 1.89 -15.47
CA VAL A 30 7.37 2.46 -14.35
C VAL A 30 7.75 1.68 -13.10
N VAL A 31 8.26 2.38 -12.10
CA VAL A 31 8.66 1.81 -10.81
C VAL A 31 7.75 2.38 -9.75
N VAL A 32 7.07 1.53 -9.02
CA VAL A 32 6.24 1.87 -7.87
C VAL A 32 6.94 1.37 -6.62
N ILE A 33 7.29 2.27 -5.71
CA ILE A 33 7.91 1.95 -4.43
C ILE A 33 6.91 2.32 -3.34
N SER A 34 6.35 1.31 -2.68
CA SER A 34 5.48 1.48 -1.52
C SER A 34 6.33 1.43 -0.25
N LEU A 35 6.19 2.46 0.57
CA LEU A 35 6.79 2.57 1.89
C LEU A 35 5.66 2.38 2.91
N ASP A 36 5.50 1.14 3.41
CA ASP A 36 4.37 0.74 4.24
C ASP A 36 4.22 1.64 5.47
N GLY A 37 3.00 2.09 5.71
CA GLY A 37 2.65 2.88 6.87
C GLY A 37 3.29 4.28 6.90
N PHE A 38 3.63 4.89 5.76
CA PHE A 38 4.26 6.23 5.72
C PHE A 38 3.19 7.32 5.69
N PRO A 39 2.94 8.03 6.81
CA PRO A 39 1.86 8.99 6.90
C PRO A 39 2.15 10.27 6.13
N ALA A 40 1.14 10.81 5.43
CA ALA A 40 1.27 12.04 4.65
C ALA A 40 1.73 13.25 5.48
N TYR A 41 1.28 13.37 6.73
CA TYR A 41 1.63 14.49 7.60
C TYR A 41 3.13 14.59 7.90
N THR A 42 3.91 13.50 7.77
CA THR A 42 5.35 13.50 8.09
C THR A 42 6.19 14.26 7.08
N LEU A 43 5.82 14.27 5.79
CA LEU A 43 6.54 15.03 4.76
C LEU A 43 6.45 16.54 4.96
N GLN A 44 5.51 17.02 5.76
CA GLN A 44 5.34 18.44 6.09
C GLN A 44 6.37 18.92 7.11
N ASP A 45 7.00 18.01 7.88
CA ASP A 45 8.06 18.37 8.82
C ASP A 45 9.39 18.60 8.07
N PRO A 46 9.91 19.84 8.02
CA PRO A 46 11.16 20.14 7.31
C PRO A 46 12.40 19.47 7.93
N LYS A 47 12.30 19.00 9.17
CA LYS A 47 13.41 18.33 9.89
C LYS A 47 13.49 16.85 9.61
N LEU A 48 12.43 16.24 9.03
CA LEU A 48 12.44 14.82 8.70
C LEU A 48 13.62 14.49 7.76
N PRO A 49 14.49 13.52 8.10
CA PRO A 49 15.73 13.25 7.36
C PRO A 49 15.51 12.38 6.11
N VAL A 50 14.70 12.89 5.17
CA VAL A 50 14.33 12.20 3.90
C VAL A 50 14.70 13.05 2.67
N PRO A 51 15.99 13.32 2.43
CA PRO A 51 16.41 14.24 1.38
C PRO A 51 16.10 13.74 -0.03
N THR A 52 16.05 12.42 -0.25
CA THR A 52 15.71 11.84 -1.55
C THR A 52 14.24 12.04 -1.88
N LEU A 53 13.36 11.74 -0.93
CA LEU A 53 11.91 11.94 -1.10
C LEU A 53 11.56 13.41 -1.31
N ARG A 54 12.18 14.32 -0.55
CA ARG A 54 12.00 15.78 -0.75
C ARG A 54 12.39 16.21 -2.15
N ARG A 55 13.57 15.81 -2.61
CA ARG A 55 14.03 16.14 -3.97
C ARG A 55 13.08 15.58 -5.03
N LEU A 56 12.56 14.36 -4.87
CA LEU A 56 11.57 13.81 -5.80
C LEU A 56 10.27 14.61 -5.80
N ALA A 57 9.78 15.04 -4.63
CA ALA A 57 8.60 15.89 -4.49
C ALA A 57 8.81 17.27 -5.16
N GLU A 58 9.98 17.91 -4.97
CA GLU A 58 10.34 19.21 -5.55
C GLU A 58 10.51 19.16 -7.07
N THR A 59 11.14 18.08 -7.58
CA THR A 59 11.45 17.94 -9.01
C THR A 59 10.38 17.22 -9.82
N GLY A 60 9.41 16.62 -9.17
CA GLY A 60 8.27 15.91 -9.75
C GLY A 60 6.96 16.54 -9.32
N CYS A 61 6.05 15.69 -8.86
CA CYS A 61 4.78 16.09 -8.26
C CYS A 61 4.54 15.34 -6.95
N THR A 62 3.68 15.93 -6.10
CA THR A 62 3.24 15.31 -4.84
C THR A 62 1.76 15.59 -4.61
N ALA A 63 1.12 14.80 -3.75
CA ALA A 63 -0.15 15.15 -3.14
C ALA A 63 0.08 15.48 -1.66
N LYS A 64 -0.68 16.42 -1.10
CA LYS A 64 -0.64 16.71 0.33
C LYS A 64 -1.10 15.49 1.14
N ARG A 65 -2.03 14.71 0.57
CA ARG A 65 -2.57 13.48 1.14
C ARG A 65 -3.07 12.55 0.06
N MET A 66 -2.80 11.27 0.21
CA MET A 66 -3.43 10.20 -0.55
C MET A 66 -4.34 9.42 0.39
N ILE A 67 -5.64 9.41 0.06
CA ILE A 67 -6.70 8.83 0.90
C ILE A 67 -6.79 7.33 0.61
N PRO A 68 -6.58 6.45 1.62
CA PRO A 68 -6.74 5.01 1.48
C PRO A 68 -8.21 4.60 1.42
N ILE A 69 -8.47 3.33 1.10
CA ILE A 69 -9.81 2.73 1.26
C ILE A 69 -9.98 2.11 2.65
N ASN A 70 -11.24 1.83 3.05
CA ASN A 70 -11.52 0.98 4.21
C ASN A 70 -11.51 -0.51 3.82
N PRO A 71 -10.98 -1.35 4.71
CA PRO A 71 -10.19 -1.02 5.90
C PRO A 71 -8.83 -0.44 5.51
N THR A 72 -8.28 0.47 6.34
CA THR A 72 -6.96 1.09 6.10
C THR A 72 -5.84 0.12 6.53
N VAL A 73 -5.75 -0.99 5.82
CA VAL A 73 -4.88 -2.14 6.07
C VAL A 73 -4.07 -2.41 4.81
N THR A 74 -2.89 -2.98 4.97
CA THR A 74 -1.87 -3.14 3.94
C THR A 74 -2.38 -3.76 2.64
N TRP A 75 -2.89 -5.00 2.69
CA TRP A 75 -3.22 -5.72 1.46
C TRP A 75 -4.41 -5.15 0.69
N PRO A 76 -5.53 -4.76 1.34
CA PRO A 76 -6.61 -4.06 0.65
C PRO A 76 -6.15 -2.81 -0.10
N ASN A 77 -5.29 -1.99 0.53
CA ASN A 77 -4.84 -0.73 -0.05
C ASN A 77 -3.80 -0.91 -1.17
N HIS A 78 -2.85 -1.84 -1.04
CA HIS A 78 -1.96 -2.21 -2.14
C HIS A 78 -2.74 -2.78 -3.33
N THR A 79 -3.77 -3.59 -3.07
CA THR A 79 -4.63 -4.13 -4.12
C THR A 79 -5.44 -3.02 -4.81
N ALA A 80 -5.93 -2.05 -4.06
CA ALA A 80 -6.61 -0.86 -4.60
C ALA A 80 -5.68 -0.06 -5.54
N MET A 81 -4.41 0.14 -5.15
CA MET A 81 -3.41 0.86 -5.96
C MET A 81 -3.02 0.16 -7.27
N VAL A 82 -3.26 -1.14 -7.42
CA VAL A 82 -2.98 -1.87 -8.68
C VAL A 82 -4.22 -2.26 -9.47
N THR A 83 -5.43 -2.13 -8.88
CA THR A 83 -6.70 -2.44 -9.53
C THR A 83 -7.55 -1.22 -9.86
N GLY A 84 -7.42 -0.12 -9.09
CA GLY A 84 -8.24 1.08 -9.20
C GLY A 84 -9.68 0.90 -8.75
N VAL A 85 -9.97 -0.09 -7.89
CA VAL A 85 -11.30 -0.37 -7.34
C VAL A 85 -11.25 -0.65 -5.84
N GLN A 86 -12.39 -0.48 -5.15
CA GLN A 86 -12.55 -0.74 -3.73
C GLN A 86 -12.72 -2.23 -3.40
N SER A 87 -12.65 -2.56 -2.11
CA SER A 87 -12.75 -3.92 -1.56
C SER A 87 -13.92 -4.76 -2.09
N PRO A 88 -15.14 -4.23 -2.31
CA PRO A 88 -16.23 -5.01 -2.89
C PRO A 88 -15.95 -5.57 -4.28
N GLN A 89 -15.05 -4.95 -5.04
CA GLN A 89 -14.68 -5.39 -6.39
C GLN A 89 -13.38 -6.18 -6.42
N HIS A 90 -12.38 -5.81 -5.63
CA HIS A 90 -11.10 -6.54 -5.64
C HIS A 90 -11.07 -7.73 -4.67
N GLY A 91 -12.00 -7.81 -3.69
CA GLY A 91 -12.21 -9.00 -2.88
C GLY A 91 -11.33 -9.12 -1.63
N LEU A 92 -10.52 -8.12 -1.29
CA LEU A 92 -9.66 -8.17 -0.10
C LEU A 92 -10.15 -7.23 1.00
N LEU A 93 -10.21 -7.75 2.23
CA LEU A 93 -10.65 -7.07 3.43
C LEU A 93 -9.64 -7.16 4.57
N TYR A 94 -8.57 -7.94 4.41
CA TYR A 94 -7.57 -8.24 5.42
C TYR A 94 -6.21 -8.55 4.77
N ASN A 95 -5.16 -8.73 5.57
CA ASN A 95 -3.87 -9.24 5.11
C ASN A 95 -3.95 -10.75 4.85
N GLY A 96 -4.66 -11.12 3.77
CA GLY A 96 -5.03 -12.46 3.36
C GLY A 96 -6.52 -12.60 3.09
N ALA A 97 -6.92 -13.71 2.48
CA ALA A 97 -8.33 -14.02 2.27
C ALA A 97 -8.97 -14.50 3.58
N LEU A 98 -10.15 -13.96 3.89
CA LEU A 98 -10.96 -14.36 5.03
C LEU A 98 -11.91 -15.51 4.62
N VAL A 99 -11.54 -16.74 4.95
CA VAL A 99 -12.26 -17.94 4.52
C VAL A 99 -13.18 -18.46 5.63
N ARG A 100 -14.48 -18.53 5.37
CA ARG A 100 -15.46 -19.16 6.30
C ARG A 100 -15.17 -20.65 6.46
N THR A 101 -15.09 -21.11 7.71
CA THR A 101 -14.73 -22.50 8.03
C THR A 101 -15.94 -23.43 8.10
N GLY A 102 -17.14 -22.89 8.29
CA GLY A 102 -18.36 -23.66 8.60
C GLY A 102 -18.40 -24.23 10.03
N GLY A 103 -17.40 -23.92 10.86
CA GLY A 103 -17.25 -24.35 12.25
C GLY A 103 -16.78 -23.21 13.15
N TRP A 104 -16.02 -23.54 14.19
CA TRP A 104 -15.42 -22.57 15.10
C TRP A 104 -13.88 -22.68 15.07
N PRO A 105 -13.13 -21.55 14.93
CA PRO A 105 -13.62 -20.21 14.64
C PRO A 105 -14.33 -20.12 13.28
N PRO A 106 -15.34 -19.23 13.12
CA PRO A 106 -16.17 -19.16 11.90
C PRO A 106 -15.41 -18.64 10.66
N VAL A 107 -14.24 -18.10 10.84
CA VAL A 107 -13.36 -17.57 9.78
C VAL A 107 -11.91 -17.89 10.10
N LYS A 108 -11.12 -18.14 9.06
CA LYS A 108 -9.66 -18.22 9.12
C LYS A 108 -9.03 -17.31 8.06
N ILE A 109 -7.80 -16.89 8.29
CA ILE A 109 -7.02 -16.06 7.38
C ILE A 109 -6.12 -16.96 6.54
N GLU A 110 -6.19 -16.82 5.21
CA GLU A 110 -5.41 -17.59 4.24
C GLU A 110 -4.59 -16.61 3.36
N PRO A 111 -3.37 -16.25 3.78
CA PRO A 111 -2.56 -15.25 3.06
C PRO A 111 -1.87 -15.83 1.82
N TRP A 112 -1.66 -17.15 1.73
CA TRP A 112 -0.80 -17.76 0.71
C TRP A 112 -1.55 -18.48 -0.40
N ILE A 113 -2.82 -18.19 -0.61
CA ILE A 113 -3.55 -18.65 -1.79
C ILE A 113 -3.11 -17.89 -3.04
N ASN A 114 -3.27 -18.51 -4.21
CA ASN A 114 -2.89 -17.90 -5.47
C ASN A 114 -3.66 -16.60 -5.72
N LYS A 115 -2.97 -15.61 -6.32
CA LYS A 115 -3.52 -14.28 -6.66
C LYS A 115 -4.86 -14.37 -7.38
N GLU A 116 -5.01 -15.25 -8.34
CA GLU A 116 -6.25 -15.40 -9.14
C GLU A 116 -7.47 -15.84 -8.32
N LYS A 117 -7.25 -16.43 -7.14
CA LYS A 117 -8.32 -16.79 -6.20
C LYS A 117 -8.56 -15.71 -5.15
N MET A 118 -7.58 -14.85 -4.93
CA MET A 118 -7.59 -13.83 -3.89
C MET A 118 -8.07 -12.48 -4.43
N VAL A 119 -7.57 -12.07 -5.60
CA VAL A 119 -7.87 -10.77 -6.21
C VAL A 119 -8.85 -10.95 -7.35
N HIS A 120 -10.07 -10.47 -7.15
CA HIS A 120 -11.18 -10.64 -8.10
C HIS A 120 -11.20 -9.61 -9.23
N ALA A 121 -10.43 -8.51 -9.10
CA ALA A 121 -10.31 -7.46 -10.11
C ALA A 121 -9.07 -7.64 -10.99
N ILE A 122 -9.14 -7.12 -12.20
CA ILE A 122 -8.00 -7.10 -13.12
C ILE A 122 -7.01 -6.02 -12.63
N THR A 123 -5.73 -6.39 -12.56
CA THR A 123 -4.67 -5.51 -12.10
C THR A 123 -3.92 -4.83 -13.25
N VAL A 124 -3.20 -3.76 -12.96
CA VAL A 124 -2.35 -3.08 -13.94
C VAL A 124 -1.26 -4.00 -14.50
N TYR A 125 -0.70 -4.90 -13.69
CA TYR A 125 0.28 -5.88 -14.16
C TYR A 125 -0.34 -6.97 -15.04
N ASP A 126 -1.62 -7.36 -14.82
CA ASP A 126 -2.32 -8.28 -15.71
C ASP A 126 -2.48 -7.71 -17.12
N VAL A 127 -2.91 -6.43 -17.21
CA VAL A 127 -3.07 -5.81 -18.53
C VAL A 127 -1.72 -5.48 -19.19
N ALA A 128 -0.72 -5.10 -18.41
CA ALA A 128 0.64 -4.89 -18.91
C ALA A 128 1.21 -6.18 -19.54
N SER A 129 1.16 -7.28 -18.82
CA SER A 129 1.62 -8.60 -19.31
C SER A 129 0.89 -9.06 -20.55
N ARG A 130 -0.46 -8.92 -20.60
CA ARG A 130 -1.28 -9.26 -21.80
C ARG A 130 -0.95 -8.42 -23.02
N GLN A 131 -0.38 -7.22 -22.84
CA GLN A 131 0.11 -6.35 -23.93
C GLN A 131 1.58 -6.60 -24.27
N GLY A 132 2.19 -7.65 -23.70
CA GLY A 132 3.58 -8.03 -23.95
C GLY A 132 4.60 -7.10 -23.28
N LEU A 133 4.20 -6.40 -22.23
CA LEU A 133 5.11 -5.69 -21.34
C LEU A 133 5.61 -6.63 -20.23
N THR A 134 6.86 -6.45 -19.84
CA THR A 134 7.47 -7.23 -18.75
C THR A 134 7.18 -6.63 -17.39
N THR A 135 6.92 -7.48 -16.42
CA THR A 135 6.49 -7.10 -15.08
C THR A 135 7.35 -7.81 -14.03
N ALA A 136 7.65 -7.10 -12.94
CA ALA A 136 8.39 -7.65 -11.81
C ALA A 136 7.80 -7.13 -10.50
N GLU A 137 8.00 -7.91 -9.44
CA GLU A 137 7.65 -7.51 -8.09
C GLU A 137 8.74 -7.88 -7.09
N VAL A 138 8.83 -7.09 -6.03
CA VAL A 138 9.63 -7.34 -4.86
C VAL A 138 8.76 -7.06 -3.64
N ASP A 139 8.41 -8.09 -2.90
CA ASP A 139 7.56 -8.01 -1.70
C ASP A 139 6.16 -7.42 -1.93
N TRP A 140 5.67 -7.34 -3.17
CA TRP A 140 4.31 -6.86 -3.37
C TRP A 140 3.28 -7.86 -2.84
N VAL A 141 2.23 -7.34 -2.19
CA VAL A 141 1.26 -8.19 -1.47
C VAL A 141 0.13 -8.69 -2.36
N ALA A 142 -0.59 -9.72 -1.90
CA ALA A 142 -1.73 -10.32 -2.62
C ALA A 142 -1.39 -10.79 -4.05
N ILE A 143 -0.14 -11.16 -4.31
CA ILE A 143 0.41 -11.46 -5.65
C ILE A 143 0.95 -12.89 -5.77
N ASN A 144 0.76 -13.70 -4.75
CA ASN A 144 1.32 -15.06 -4.69
C ASN A 144 0.98 -15.88 -5.95
N ASN A 145 2.01 -16.44 -6.60
CA ASN A 145 1.91 -17.23 -7.84
C ASN A 145 1.20 -16.52 -9.01
N ALA A 146 1.22 -15.18 -9.09
CA ALA A 146 0.63 -14.45 -10.20
C ALA A 146 1.32 -14.79 -11.53
N GLN A 147 0.56 -15.34 -12.48
CA GLN A 147 1.09 -15.82 -13.79
C GLN A 147 1.47 -14.65 -14.72
N THR A 148 1.11 -13.43 -14.37
CA THR A 148 1.36 -12.21 -15.15
C THR A 148 2.54 -11.39 -14.65
N ILE A 149 3.31 -11.95 -13.70
CA ILE A 149 4.59 -11.40 -13.23
C ILE A 149 5.73 -12.28 -13.78
N ASN A 150 6.71 -11.65 -14.43
CA ASN A 150 7.85 -12.34 -15.01
C ASN A 150 8.93 -12.68 -13.97
N TRP A 151 9.15 -11.79 -13.00
CA TRP A 151 10.16 -11.96 -11.97
C TRP A 151 9.56 -11.63 -10.59
N HIS A 152 9.62 -12.61 -9.69
CA HIS A 152 9.14 -12.52 -8.32
C HIS A 152 10.31 -12.56 -7.33
N PHE A 153 10.35 -11.63 -6.39
CA PHE A 153 11.09 -11.76 -5.15
C PHE A 153 10.11 -11.60 -3.97
N PRO A 154 9.52 -12.71 -3.50
CA PRO A 154 8.35 -12.67 -2.63
C PRO A 154 8.68 -12.24 -1.19
N GLU A 155 7.64 -11.95 -0.42
CA GLU A 155 7.70 -11.69 1.03
C GLU A 155 8.43 -12.82 1.79
N ARG A 156 8.32 -14.07 1.30
CA ARG A 156 9.01 -15.25 1.84
C ARG A 156 9.96 -15.82 0.80
N ALA A 157 11.16 -15.24 0.75
CA ALA A 157 12.20 -15.74 -0.13
C ALA A 157 12.62 -17.18 0.22
N THR A 158 12.89 -17.98 -0.80
CA THR A 158 13.31 -19.38 -0.65
C THR A 158 14.43 -19.73 -1.64
N LEU A 159 15.20 -20.77 -1.32
CA LEU A 159 16.23 -21.28 -2.23
C LEU A 159 15.68 -21.89 -3.53
N ASP A 160 14.37 -22.17 -3.57
CA ASP A 160 13.67 -22.70 -4.75
C ASP A 160 13.14 -21.57 -5.66
N GLY A 161 13.15 -20.32 -5.20
CA GLY A 161 12.78 -19.16 -5.99
C GLY A 161 13.69 -18.99 -7.21
N SER A 162 13.11 -18.68 -8.37
CA SER A 162 13.87 -18.55 -9.62
C SER A 162 14.80 -17.35 -9.61
N LEU A 163 14.33 -16.22 -9.11
CA LEU A 163 15.10 -14.98 -9.01
C LEU A 163 16.18 -15.08 -7.93
N GLU A 164 15.86 -15.69 -6.78
CA GLU A 164 16.83 -15.91 -5.70
C GLU A 164 17.99 -16.79 -6.18
N ARG A 165 17.71 -17.90 -6.89
CA ARG A 165 18.76 -18.75 -7.48
C ARG A 165 19.61 -17.99 -8.49
N GLU A 166 18.98 -17.19 -9.36
CA GLU A 166 19.69 -16.38 -10.34
C GLU A 166 20.61 -15.36 -9.65
N MET A 167 20.11 -14.64 -8.65
CA MET A 167 20.88 -13.64 -7.90
C MET A 167 22.04 -14.28 -7.15
N ILE A 168 21.87 -15.46 -6.57
CA ILE A 168 22.95 -16.22 -5.92
C ILE A 168 23.99 -16.65 -6.96
N ALA A 169 23.58 -17.20 -8.09
CA ALA A 169 24.49 -17.64 -9.16
C ALA A 169 25.31 -16.50 -9.75
N ARG A 170 24.75 -15.28 -9.78
CA ARG A 170 25.42 -14.05 -10.25
C ARG A 170 26.22 -13.32 -9.14
N GLY A 171 26.21 -13.83 -7.91
CA GLY A 171 26.88 -13.22 -6.77
C GLY A 171 26.23 -11.93 -6.24
N ALA A 172 24.99 -11.64 -6.65
CA ALA A 172 24.22 -10.50 -6.16
C ALA A 172 23.65 -10.72 -4.75
N LEU A 173 23.41 -11.98 -4.37
CA LEU A 173 23.08 -12.44 -3.02
C LEU A 173 23.97 -13.59 -2.61
N LYS A 174 24.20 -13.73 -1.31
CA LYS A 174 24.78 -14.94 -0.74
C LYS A 174 23.66 -15.97 -0.50
N ARG A 175 23.99 -17.24 -0.56
CA ARG A 175 23.06 -18.33 -0.20
C ARG A 175 22.51 -18.13 1.23
N SER A 176 23.37 -17.73 2.17
CA SER A 176 22.98 -17.43 3.55
C SER A 176 21.95 -16.32 3.69
N ASP A 177 21.94 -15.34 2.78
CA ASP A 177 20.97 -14.23 2.79
C ASP A 177 19.54 -14.76 2.58
N VAL A 178 19.37 -15.78 1.73
CA VAL A 178 18.09 -16.43 1.48
C VAL A 178 17.73 -17.47 2.56
N GLU A 179 18.70 -18.28 3.04
CA GLU A 179 18.48 -19.28 4.10
C GLU A 179 18.01 -18.66 5.42
N ASN A 180 18.48 -17.45 5.73
CA ASN A 180 18.13 -16.72 6.96
C ASN A 180 17.00 -15.72 6.76
N PHE A 181 16.61 -15.39 5.54
CA PHE A 181 15.71 -14.31 5.19
C PHE A 181 14.44 -14.24 6.07
N ASN A 182 13.76 -15.37 6.24
CA ASN A 182 12.51 -15.44 7.02
C ASN A 182 12.73 -15.45 8.54
N LYS A 183 13.98 -15.46 9.01
CA LYS A 183 14.38 -15.45 10.42
C LYS A 183 14.97 -14.09 10.83
N ASP A 184 15.38 -13.29 9.86
CA ASP A 184 16.01 -12.00 10.08
C ASP A 184 14.97 -10.91 10.41
N ASN A 185 15.46 -9.83 11.01
CA ASN A 185 14.62 -8.67 11.30
C ASN A 185 14.19 -7.96 10.00
N ILE A 186 13.15 -7.15 10.11
CA ILE A 186 12.55 -6.48 8.96
C ILE A 186 13.50 -5.49 8.26
N VAL A 187 14.40 -4.82 8.98
CA VAL A 187 15.39 -3.90 8.40
C VAL A 187 16.34 -4.63 7.45
N TRP A 188 16.78 -5.85 7.87
CA TRP A 188 17.60 -6.70 7.01
C TRP A 188 16.81 -7.21 5.79
N ARG A 189 15.54 -7.55 5.95
CA ARG A 189 14.69 -7.98 4.83
C ARG A 189 14.54 -6.86 3.80
N ASP A 190 14.27 -5.62 4.21
CA ASP A 190 14.20 -4.46 3.32
C ASP A 190 15.53 -4.20 2.59
N GLU A 191 16.68 -4.45 3.23
CA GLU A 191 17.99 -4.39 2.59
C GLU A 191 18.12 -5.42 1.45
N ILE A 192 17.64 -6.66 1.66
CA ILE A 192 17.64 -7.70 0.62
C ILE A 192 16.66 -7.38 -0.48
N TRP A 193 15.46 -6.87 -0.16
CA TRP A 193 14.49 -6.42 -1.15
C TRP A 193 15.01 -5.25 -2.00
N ALA A 194 15.73 -4.30 -1.40
CA ALA A 194 16.40 -3.25 -2.16
C ALA A 194 17.44 -3.79 -3.14
N LYS A 195 18.23 -4.81 -2.73
CA LYS A 195 19.15 -5.51 -3.62
C LYS A 195 18.43 -6.21 -4.77
N ALA A 196 17.30 -6.87 -4.50
CA ALA A 196 16.49 -7.52 -5.53
C ALA A 196 15.92 -6.50 -6.52
N ALA A 197 15.37 -5.38 -6.05
CA ALA A 197 14.87 -4.31 -6.90
C ALA A 197 15.97 -3.70 -7.80
N THR A 198 17.13 -3.40 -7.22
CA THR A 198 18.27 -2.87 -8.00
C THR A 198 18.83 -3.88 -9.00
N TYR A 199 18.83 -5.17 -8.65
CA TYR A 199 19.21 -6.24 -9.57
C TYR A 199 18.25 -6.34 -10.75
N LEU A 200 16.94 -6.35 -10.51
CA LEU A 200 15.92 -6.36 -11.55
C LEU A 200 16.04 -5.18 -12.52
N ILE A 201 16.34 -3.98 -12.01
CA ILE A 201 16.56 -2.78 -12.84
C ILE A 201 17.80 -2.93 -13.73
N ARG A 202 18.88 -3.49 -13.21
CA ARG A 202 20.15 -3.61 -13.96
C ARG A 202 20.09 -4.71 -15.00
N GLU A 203 19.61 -5.88 -14.62
CA GLU A 203 19.70 -7.10 -15.44
C GLU A 203 18.45 -7.30 -16.32
N HIS A 204 17.25 -7.05 -15.79
CA HIS A 204 16.00 -7.40 -16.46
C HIS A 204 15.25 -6.21 -17.06
N LYS A 205 15.38 -5.00 -16.49
CA LYS A 205 14.78 -3.76 -17.00
C LYS A 205 13.27 -3.90 -17.26
N PRO A 206 12.46 -4.32 -16.28
CA PRO A 206 11.03 -4.54 -16.48
C PRO A 206 10.30 -3.26 -16.86
N ASN A 207 9.20 -3.37 -17.64
CA ASN A 207 8.37 -2.23 -17.93
C ASN A 207 7.58 -1.74 -16.70
N LEU A 208 7.19 -2.66 -15.81
CA LEU A 208 6.57 -2.37 -14.53
C LEU A 208 7.33 -3.11 -13.42
N LEU A 209 7.81 -2.36 -12.43
CA LEU A 209 8.40 -2.90 -11.21
C LEU A 209 7.61 -2.39 -10.01
N LEU A 210 7.07 -3.32 -9.23
CA LEU A 210 6.40 -3.06 -7.95
C LEU A 210 7.36 -3.44 -6.82
N VAL A 211 7.60 -2.53 -5.88
CA VAL A 211 8.48 -2.74 -4.72
C VAL A 211 7.74 -2.31 -3.46
N HIS A 212 7.82 -3.11 -2.42
CA HIS A 212 7.23 -2.82 -1.12
C HIS A 212 8.29 -2.95 -0.03
N PHE A 213 8.30 -2.01 0.93
CA PHE A 213 9.19 -2.00 2.09
C PHE A 213 8.38 -1.88 3.37
N LEU A 214 8.71 -2.71 4.37
CA LEU A 214 7.95 -2.94 5.60
C LEU A 214 8.58 -2.34 6.87
N THR A 215 9.84 -1.87 6.82
CA THR A 215 10.55 -1.45 8.05
C THR A 215 9.78 -0.38 8.83
N LEU A 216 9.20 0.62 8.16
CA LEU A 216 8.55 1.73 8.85
C LEU A 216 7.29 1.29 9.58
N ASP A 217 6.41 0.53 8.92
CA ASP A 217 5.20 -0.03 9.53
C ASP A 217 5.54 -0.84 10.78
N SER A 218 6.47 -1.78 10.65
CA SER A 218 6.93 -2.64 11.75
C SER A 218 7.48 -1.85 12.94
N ILE A 219 8.28 -0.81 12.68
CA ILE A 219 8.83 0.06 13.72
C ILE A 219 7.74 0.90 14.38
N GLN A 220 6.80 1.43 13.59
CA GLN A 220 5.71 2.24 14.13
C GLN A 220 4.72 1.42 14.97
N HIS A 221 4.48 0.16 14.65
CA HIS A 221 3.70 -0.74 15.51
C HIS A 221 4.32 -0.88 16.91
N HIS A 222 5.65 -0.98 17.00
CA HIS A 222 6.34 -1.18 18.26
C HIS A 222 6.55 0.10 19.07
N TYR A 223 6.91 1.20 18.40
CA TYR A 223 7.39 2.42 19.05
C TYR A 223 6.45 3.62 18.87
N GLY A 224 5.43 3.49 18.01
CA GLY A 224 4.55 4.58 17.63
C GLY A 224 5.15 5.48 16.54
N PRO A 225 4.29 6.23 15.83
CA PRO A 225 4.70 7.28 14.91
C PRO A 225 5.24 8.50 15.68
N LYS A 226 5.94 9.40 14.96
CA LYS A 226 6.54 10.63 15.51
C LYS A 226 7.56 10.36 16.63
N THR A 227 8.29 9.26 16.55
CA THR A 227 9.37 8.88 17.45
C THR A 227 10.71 8.88 16.71
N LEU A 228 11.82 8.98 17.45
CA LEU A 228 13.16 8.87 16.84
C LEU A 228 13.34 7.54 16.09
N ALA A 229 12.70 6.46 16.57
CA ALA A 229 12.75 5.17 15.91
C ALA A 229 12.03 5.23 14.54
N SER A 230 10.85 5.84 14.48
CA SER A 230 10.12 6.00 13.20
C SER A 230 10.85 6.94 12.23
N GLU A 231 11.45 8.03 12.73
CA GLU A 231 12.27 8.94 11.91
C GLU A 231 13.53 8.26 11.35
N ALA A 232 14.19 7.43 12.16
CA ALA A 232 15.33 6.62 11.72
C ALA A 232 14.93 5.59 10.65
N ALA A 233 13.77 4.95 10.80
CA ALA A 233 13.21 4.04 9.80
C ALA A 233 12.89 4.78 8.49
N MET A 234 12.32 5.99 8.54
CA MET A 234 12.08 6.82 7.36
C MET A 234 13.38 7.21 6.65
N ALA A 235 14.43 7.58 7.40
CA ALA A 235 15.75 7.88 6.83
C ALA A 235 16.38 6.64 6.17
N PHE A 236 16.24 5.48 6.78
CA PHE A 236 16.67 4.21 6.21
C PHE A 236 15.96 3.94 4.88
N LEU A 237 14.64 4.07 4.83
CA LEU A 237 13.85 3.86 3.60
C LEU A 237 14.19 4.91 2.51
N ASP A 238 14.43 6.17 2.89
CA ASP A 238 14.91 7.20 1.94
C ASP A 238 16.22 6.77 1.26
N SER A 239 17.13 6.12 2.01
CA SER A 239 18.36 5.59 1.45
C SER A 239 18.12 4.39 0.51
N ARG A 240 17.14 3.52 0.78
CA ARG A 240 16.76 2.43 -0.13
C ARG A 240 16.15 2.97 -1.42
N VAL A 241 15.29 3.98 -1.32
CA VAL A 241 14.77 4.70 -2.51
C VAL A 241 15.92 5.27 -3.33
N LYS A 242 16.91 5.92 -2.67
CA LYS A 242 18.08 6.46 -3.36
C LYS A 242 18.85 5.38 -4.13
N GLU A 243 19.06 4.20 -3.56
CA GLU A 243 19.74 3.09 -4.24
C GLU A 243 19.03 2.65 -5.52
N ILE A 244 17.70 2.58 -5.47
CA ILE A 244 16.87 2.26 -6.63
C ILE A 244 17.02 3.33 -7.72
N LEU A 245 16.98 4.62 -7.35
CA LEU A 245 17.18 5.73 -8.29
C LEU A 245 18.59 5.71 -8.90
N ASP A 246 19.61 5.43 -8.10
CA ASP A 246 20.99 5.30 -8.57
C ASP A 246 21.15 4.12 -9.55
N ALA A 247 20.45 2.99 -9.32
CA ALA A 247 20.43 1.87 -10.24
C ALA A 247 19.75 2.21 -11.58
N ILE A 248 18.62 2.94 -11.55
CA ILE A 248 17.96 3.46 -12.77
C ILE A 248 18.90 4.34 -13.57
N LYS A 249 19.57 5.29 -12.89
CA LYS A 249 20.53 6.22 -13.53
C LYS A 249 21.72 5.47 -14.11
N ALA A 250 22.35 4.58 -13.36
CA ALA A 250 23.51 3.80 -13.79
C ALA A 250 23.19 2.85 -14.96
N SER A 251 21.93 2.42 -15.10
CA SER A 251 21.46 1.59 -16.20
C SER A 251 21.09 2.38 -17.46
N GLY A 252 21.23 3.70 -17.46
CA GLY A 252 20.86 4.57 -18.60
C GLY A 252 19.37 4.62 -18.86
N LEU A 253 18.54 4.45 -17.82
CA LEU A 253 17.09 4.36 -17.94
C LEU A 253 16.35 5.63 -17.48
N ALA A 254 17.08 6.64 -16.95
CA ALA A 254 16.47 7.80 -16.31
C ALA A 254 15.50 8.57 -17.22
N ASP A 255 15.82 8.73 -18.51
CA ASP A 255 15.03 9.50 -19.47
C ASP A 255 13.73 8.80 -19.92
N ARG A 256 13.52 7.56 -19.51
CA ARG A 256 12.34 6.75 -19.87
C ARG A 256 11.70 6.04 -18.67
N THR A 257 12.10 6.41 -17.45
CA THR A 257 11.57 5.85 -16.21
C THR A 257 10.71 6.85 -15.47
N THR A 258 9.53 6.39 -15.07
CA THR A 258 8.66 7.09 -14.11
C THR A 258 8.75 6.37 -12.77
N VAL A 259 8.93 7.11 -11.69
CA VAL A 259 8.99 6.58 -10.32
C VAL A 259 7.82 7.12 -9.52
N PHE A 260 7.08 6.23 -8.87
CA PHE A 260 6.07 6.54 -7.87
C PHE A 260 6.60 6.13 -6.49
N ILE A 261 6.49 7.02 -5.52
CA ILE A 261 6.63 6.69 -4.10
C ILE A 261 5.25 6.83 -3.50
N VAL A 262 4.75 5.76 -2.92
CA VAL A 262 3.43 5.69 -2.32
C VAL A 262 3.51 5.07 -0.93
N SER A 263 2.45 5.13 -0.18
CA SER A 263 2.18 4.28 0.97
C SER A 263 0.74 3.79 0.88
N ASP A 264 0.42 2.78 1.59
CA ASP A 264 -0.90 2.15 1.62
C ASP A 264 -1.82 2.78 2.66
N HIS A 265 -1.26 3.26 3.78
CA HIS A 265 -1.95 3.97 4.86
C HIS A 265 -0.98 4.84 5.66
N GLY A 266 -1.55 5.67 6.52
CA GLY A 266 -0.85 6.40 7.56
C GLY A 266 -0.77 5.62 8.87
N PHE A 267 -0.46 6.31 9.97
CA PHE A 267 -0.25 5.70 11.28
C PHE A 267 -0.67 6.62 12.42
N LYS A 268 -1.21 6.04 13.50
CA LYS A 268 -1.66 6.74 14.69
C LYS A 268 -1.12 6.08 15.96
N ALA A 269 -0.72 6.89 16.95
CA ALA A 269 -0.32 6.39 18.26
C ALA A 269 -1.53 5.93 19.09
N PHE A 270 -1.32 4.96 19.96
CA PHE A 270 -2.29 4.53 20.96
C PHE A 270 -1.62 4.25 22.31
N HIS A 271 -2.39 4.41 23.40
CA HIS A 271 -1.99 4.05 24.76
C HIS A 271 -2.94 3.05 25.40
N LYS A 272 -4.11 2.79 24.78
CA LYS A 272 -5.13 1.89 25.32
C LYS A 272 -5.51 0.80 24.33
N GLN A 273 -5.81 -0.38 24.85
CA GLN A 273 -6.23 -1.54 24.06
C GLN A 273 -7.62 -1.98 24.48
N ILE A 274 -8.48 -2.27 23.49
CA ILE A 274 -9.85 -2.77 23.67
C ILE A 274 -9.86 -4.27 23.38
N ARG A 275 -10.25 -5.07 24.36
CA ARG A 275 -10.30 -6.53 24.32
C ARG A 275 -11.74 -7.01 24.11
N LEU A 276 -12.23 -6.92 22.85
CA LEU A 276 -13.62 -7.21 22.51
C LEU A 276 -14.06 -8.64 22.88
N SER A 277 -13.17 -9.62 22.79
CA SER A 277 -13.46 -11.01 23.17
C SER A 277 -13.82 -11.15 24.64
N ILE A 278 -13.25 -10.34 25.54
CA ILE A 278 -13.58 -10.32 26.96
C ILE A 278 -14.99 -9.75 27.16
N ALA A 279 -15.33 -8.66 26.46
CA ALA A 279 -16.67 -8.07 26.53
C ALA A 279 -17.73 -9.07 26.05
N LEU A 280 -17.48 -9.74 24.93
CA LEU A 280 -18.38 -10.76 24.39
C LEU A 280 -18.53 -11.97 25.32
N ALA A 281 -17.44 -12.46 25.90
CA ALA A 281 -17.47 -13.56 26.86
C ALA A 281 -18.27 -13.18 28.12
N SER A 282 -18.07 -11.97 28.65
CA SER A 282 -18.82 -11.44 29.80
C SER A 282 -20.31 -11.30 29.53
N ALA A 283 -20.70 -11.07 28.30
CA ALA A 283 -22.10 -11.03 27.84
C ALA A 283 -22.68 -12.42 27.49
N GLY A 284 -21.93 -13.51 27.69
CA GLY A 284 -22.34 -14.86 27.31
C GLY A 284 -22.26 -15.16 25.81
N LEU A 285 -21.62 -14.31 25.02
CA LEU A 285 -21.54 -14.40 23.55
C LEU A 285 -20.17 -14.90 23.04
N GLY A 286 -19.30 -15.39 23.94
CA GLY A 286 -17.93 -15.76 23.60
C GLY A 286 -17.80 -16.95 22.63
N ARG A 287 -18.88 -17.74 22.43
CA ARG A 287 -18.94 -18.83 21.42
C ARG A 287 -19.84 -18.50 20.23
N ASP A 288 -20.52 -17.34 20.28
CA ASP A 288 -21.46 -16.92 19.25
C ASP A 288 -20.89 -15.84 18.33
N ALA A 289 -19.87 -15.12 18.81
CA ALA A 289 -19.22 -14.04 18.06
C ALA A 289 -17.68 -14.17 18.12
N TYR A 290 -17.04 -14.08 16.97
CA TYR A 290 -15.60 -14.17 16.81
C TYR A 290 -15.03 -12.84 16.33
N VAL A 291 -13.95 -12.38 16.97
CA VAL A 291 -13.30 -11.10 16.70
C VAL A 291 -12.03 -11.31 15.89
N VAL A 292 -11.90 -10.57 14.79
CA VAL A 292 -10.68 -10.43 14.00
C VAL A 292 -10.24 -8.95 14.12
N PRO A 293 -9.27 -8.62 14.98
CA PRO A 293 -8.80 -7.25 15.15
C PRO A 293 -7.82 -6.87 14.03
N GLU A 294 -7.87 -5.59 13.65
CA GLU A 294 -7.00 -4.97 12.64
C GLU A 294 -6.50 -3.59 13.14
N GLY A 295 -6.02 -3.54 14.36
CA GLY A 295 -5.58 -2.28 14.93
C GLY A 295 -6.73 -1.34 15.27
N GLY A 296 -6.87 -0.25 14.50
CA GLY A 296 -7.94 0.74 14.68
C GLY A 296 -9.33 0.25 14.29
N SER A 297 -9.46 -0.91 13.63
CA SER A 297 -10.72 -1.58 13.37
C SER A 297 -10.74 -3.00 13.89
N ALA A 298 -11.94 -3.59 13.97
CA ALA A 298 -12.14 -4.99 14.28
C ALA A 298 -13.37 -5.51 13.53
N MET A 299 -13.22 -6.68 12.93
CA MET A 299 -14.31 -7.40 12.27
C MET A 299 -14.91 -8.42 13.23
N ILE A 300 -16.25 -8.49 13.29
CA ILE A 300 -16.97 -9.47 14.09
C ILE A 300 -17.80 -10.38 13.22
N TYR A 301 -17.60 -11.65 13.40
CA TYR A 301 -18.27 -12.74 12.70
C TYR A 301 -19.18 -13.51 13.66
N VAL A 302 -20.44 -13.70 13.28
CA VAL A 302 -21.37 -14.54 14.00
C VAL A 302 -21.74 -15.77 13.17
N ASP A 303 -22.42 -16.75 13.80
CA ASP A 303 -22.98 -17.87 13.07
C ASP A 303 -24.03 -17.36 12.08
N ARG A 304 -23.82 -17.64 10.80
CA ARG A 304 -24.69 -17.20 9.69
C ARG A 304 -26.15 -17.68 9.84
N LYS A 305 -26.38 -18.80 10.48
CA LYS A 305 -27.74 -19.34 10.71
C LYS A 305 -28.53 -18.50 11.71
N HIS A 306 -27.84 -17.77 12.58
CA HIS A 306 -28.38 -16.99 13.67
C HIS A 306 -28.08 -15.49 13.58
N THR A 307 -27.65 -15.00 12.42
CA THR A 307 -27.22 -13.59 12.22
C THR A 307 -28.31 -12.60 12.67
N ALA A 308 -29.58 -12.82 12.32
CA ALA A 308 -30.67 -11.92 12.68
C ALA A 308 -30.87 -11.79 14.20
N GLU A 309 -30.57 -12.84 14.95
CA GLU A 309 -30.65 -12.85 16.42
C GLU A 309 -29.38 -12.35 17.07
N LEU A 310 -28.22 -12.80 16.58
CA LEU A 310 -26.93 -12.56 17.23
C LEU A 310 -26.39 -11.14 17.00
N VAL A 311 -26.54 -10.57 15.79
CA VAL A 311 -26.01 -9.24 15.49
C VAL A 311 -26.56 -8.16 16.43
N PRO A 312 -27.89 -8.07 16.72
CA PRO A 312 -28.41 -7.11 17.70
C PRO A 312 -27.86 -7.33 19.12
N LYS A 313 -27.74 -8.59 19.57
CA LYS A 313 -27.19 -8.93 20.89
C LYS A 313 -25.72 -8.54 21.01
N VAL A 314 -24.91 -8.86 20.01
CA VAL A 314 -23.48 -8.48 19.94
C VAL A 314 -23.34 -6.96 19.94
N ARG A 315 -24.12 -6.26 19.10
CA ARG A 315 -24.11 -4.78 19.06
C ARG A 315 -24.44 -4.17 20.41
N GLN A 316 -25.47 -4.69 21.10
CA GLN A 316 -25.84 -4.24 22.44
C GLN A 316 -24.74 -4.49 23.47
N ALA A 317 -24.10 -5.65 23.44
CA ALA A 317 -23.02 -6.02 24.36
C ALA A 317 -21.77 -5.12 24.19
N LEU A 318 -21.53 -4.58 22.98
CA LEU A 318 -20.38 -3.74 22.66
C LEU A 318 -20.69 -2.25 22.72
N GLN A 319 -21.97 -1.87 22.84
CA GLN A 319 -22.39 -0.48 22.91
C GLN A 319 -21.94 0.15 24.22
N GLY A 320 -21.36 1.36 24.13
CA GLY A 320 -20.91 2.11 25.30
C GLY A 320 -19.54 1.68 25.86
N ILE A 321 -18.86 0.70 25.26
CA ILE A 321 -17.49 0.36 25.64
C ILE A 321 -16.59 1.56 25.34
N GLU A 322 -15.78 1.94 26.34
CA GLU A 322 -14.81 3.02 26.23
C GLU A 322 -13.88 2.79 25.03
N GLY A 323 -13.66 3.83 24.23
CA GLY A 323 -12.74 3.79 23.10
C GLY A 323 -13.35 3.29 21.78
N ILE A 324 -14.57 2.76 21.75
CA ILE A 324 -15.27 2.48 20.49
C ILE A 324 -15.87 3.79 19.96
N GLU A 325 -15.52 4.13 18.72
CA GLU A 325 -16.05 5.29 18.00
C GLU A 325 -17.34 4.93 17.27
N ARG A 326 -17.32 3.81 16.53
CA ARG A 326 -18.43 3.40 15.68
C ARG A 326 -18.56 1.88 15.66
N ILE A 327 -19.81 1.41 15.68
CA ILE A 327 -20.19 0.02 15.40
C ILE A 327 -20.98 0.06 14.10
N ALA A 328 -20.35 -0.29 12.99
CA ALA A 328 -20.97 -0.35 11.68
C ALA A 328 -21.56 -1.73 11.44
N ALA A 329 -22.76 -1.76 10.86
CA ALA A 329 -23.47 -2.97 10.44
C ALA A 329 -23.75 -2.90 8.92
N ARG A 330 -24.39 -3.91 8.39
CA ARG A 330 -24.64 -4.07 6.96
C ARG A 330 -25.18 -2.80 6.27
N GLU A 331 -26.06 -2.08 6.92
CA GLU A 331 -26.67 -0.84 6.42
C GLU A 331 -25.65 0.31 6.23
N ASP A 332 -24.55 0.29 7.02
CA ASP A 332 -23.48 1.27 6.96
C ASP A 332 -22.42 0.96 5.89
N PHE A 333 -22.25 -0.31 5.54
CA PHE A 333 -21.12 -0.79 4.73
C PHE A 333 -20.99 -0.11 3.35
N PRO A 334 -22.07 0.16 2.61
CA PRO A 334 -21.96 0.87 1.33
C PRO A 334 -21.29 2.24 1.46
N SER A 335 -21.58 3.00 2.53
CA SER A 335 -20.99 4.32 2.79
C SER A 335 -19.52 4.25 3.19
N LEU A 336 -19.06 3.08 3.66
CA LEU A 336 -17.68 2.80 4.04
C LEU A 336 -16.87 2.14 2.91
N GLY A 337 -17.49 1.89 1.75
CA GLY A 337 -16.85 1.15 0.67
C GLY A 337 -16.61 -0.33 1.00
N LEU A 338 -17.38 -0.90 1.92
CA LEU A 338 -17.30 -2.30 2.33
C LEU A 338 -18.38 -3.14 1.63
N PRO A 339 -18.14 -4.44 1.37
CA PRO A 339 -19.11 -5.29 0.68
C PRO A 339 -20.31 -5.67 1.57
N ASP A 340 -21.40 -6.11 0.92
CA ASP A 340 -22.56 -6.68 1.59
C ASP A 340 -22.24 -8.09 2.09
N PRO A 341 -22.32 -8.39 3.41
CA PRO A 341 -22.02 -9.72 3.96
C PRO A 341 -22.93 -10.83 3.46
N GLN A 342 -24.09 -10.50 2.87
CA GLN A 342 -24.95 -11.49 2.22
C GLN A 342 -24.43 -11.93 0.85
N LYS A 343 -23.61 -11.10 0.20
CA LYS A 343 -23.06 -11.35 -1.13
C LYS A 343 -21.59 -11.77 -1.08
N ASP A 344 -20.85 -11.27 -0.11
CA ASP A 344 -19.43 -11.59 0.08
C ASP A 344 -19.24 -12.41 1.36
N PRO A 345 -18.80 -13.68 1.24
CA PRO A 345 -18.59 -14.55 2.41
C PRO A 345 -17.42 -14.10 3.29
N GLN A 346 -16.50 -13.29 2.78
CA GLN A 346 -15.39 -12.76 3.56
C GLN A 346 -15.84 -11.67 4.53
N MET A 347 -16.91 -10.93 4.17
CA MET A 347 -17.35 -9.79 4.95
C MET A 347 -17.89 -10.21 6.32
N ALA A 348 -17.50 -9.45 7.34
CA ALA A 348 -17.99 -9.58 8.71
C ALA A 348 -19.43 -9.09 8.85
N ASP A 349 -20.07 -9.50 9.95
CA ASP A 349 -21.42 -9.09 10.28
C ASP A 349 -21.47 -7.70 10.93
N LEU A 350 -20.40 -7.33 11.67
CA LEU A 350 -20.17 -6.00 12.22
C LEU A 350 -18.71 -5.60 11.99
N VAL A 351 -18.46 -4.30 11.82
CA VAL A 351 -17.11 -3.70 11.81
C VAL A 351 -17.10 -2.57 12.84
N LEU A 352 -16.15 -2.63 13.75
CA LEU A 352 -15.95 -1.62 14.77
C LEU A 352 -14.75 -0.74 14.41
N PHE A 353 -14.83 0.54 14.78
CA PHE A 353 -13.73 1.49 14.66
C PHE A 353 -13.43 2.09 16.03
N ALA A 354 -12.14 2.20 16.34
CA ALA A 354 -11.65 2.75 17.59
C ALA A 354 -11.48 4.27 17.50
N LYS A 355 -11.70 4.94 18.62
CA LYS A 355 -11.32 6.36 18.81
C LYS A 355 -9.81 6.53 18.77
N SER A 356 -9.36 7.75 18.55
CA SER A 356 -7.97 8.11 18.78
C SER A 356 -7.50 7.67 20.16
N ASP A 357 -6.25 7.24 20.28
CA ASP A 357 -5.61 6.70 21.50
C ASP A 357 -6.00 5.24 21.86
N TYR A 358 -6.89 4.60 21.10
CA TYR A 358 -7.31 3.23 21.32
C TYR A 358 -6.99 2.34 20.11
N THR A 359 -6.72 1.06 20.37
CA THR A 359 -6.59 0.01 19.34
C THR A 359 -7.31 -1.25 19.81
N PHE A 360 -7.80 -2.05 18.86
CA PHE A 360 -8.32 -3.39 19.18
C PHE A 360 -7.15 -4.38 19.26
N SER A 361 -7.17 -5.21 20.29
CA SER A 361 -6.14 -6.23 20.49
C SER A 361 -6.68 -7.65 20.33
N HIS A 362 -5.77 -8.56 20.04
CA HIS A 362 -6.07 -9.99 20.06
C HIS A 362 -6.53 -10.42 21.47
N PRO A 363 -7.35 -11.50 21.56
CA PRO A 363 -7.84 -11.99 22.84
C PRO A 363 -6.67 -12.35 23.77
N ALA A 364 -6.72 -11.85 25.00
CA ALA A 364 -5.88 -12.39 26.06
C ALA A 364 -6.53 -13.66 26.63
N ALA A 365 -5.74 -14.70 26.82
CA ALA A 365 -6.21 -15.99 27.29
C ALA A 365 -6.67 -15.99 28.77
N ASP A 366 -6.34 -14.95 29.51
CA ASP A 366 -6.40 -14.87 30.98
C ASP A 366 -7.56 -14.05 31.55
N GLY A 367 -8.46 -13.56 30.68
CA GLY A 367 -9.54 -12.65 31.14
C GLY A 367 -9.02 -11.27 31.52
N GLY A 368 -9.75 -10.57 32.40
CA GLY A 368 -9.36 -9.23 32.88
C GLY A 368 -10.25 -8.10 32.34
N PRO A 369 -9.86 -6.83 32.45
CA PRO A 369 -10.68 -5.72 32.02
C PRO A 369 -10.77 -5.65 30.48
N VAL A 370 -11.91 -5.14 30.00
CA VAL A 370 -12.16 -4.95 28.55
C VAL A 370 -11.22 -3.90 27.96
N VAL A 371 -10.94 -2.83 28.68
CA VAL A 371 -10.00 -1.79 28.28
C VAL A 371 -8.79 -1.79 29.20
N VAL A 372 -7.60 -1.81 28.64
CA VAL A 372 -6.35 -1.78 29.38
C VAL A 372 -5.41 -0.71 28.84
N THR A 373 -4.59 -0.14 29.73
CA THR A 373 -3.45 0.69 29.30
C THR A 373 -2.38 -0.23 28.68
N ALA A 374 -1.87 0.12 27.53
CA ALA A 374 -0.75 -0.59 26.92
C ALA A 374 0.50 -0.46 27.78
N ALA A 375 1.32 -1.50 27.84
CA ALA A 375 2.56 -1.50 28.64
C ALA A 375 3.55 -0.41 28.15
N GLN A 376 3.47 -0.08 26.86
CA GLN A 376 4.19 1.03 26.23
C GLN A 376 3.31 1.64 25.14
N GLN A 377 3.60 2.88 24.79
CA GLN A 377 2.99 3.49 23.60
C GLN A 377 3.33 2.66 22.37
N GLY A 378 2.33 2.35 21.59
CA GLY A 378 2.48 1.71 20.28
C GLY A 378 1.89 2.59 19.20
N GLY A 379 1.94 2.10 17.97
CA GLY A 379 1.24 2.69 16.84
C GLY A 379 0.35 1.65 16.14
N SER A 380 -0.64 2.15 15.44
CA SER A 380 -1.55 1.33 14.64
C SER A 380 -2.12 2.10 13.47
N HIS A 381 -2.58 1.35 12.50
CA HIS A 381 -3.43 1.76 11.39
C HIS A 381 -4.79 1.02 11.49
N GLY A 382 -5.58 0.96 10.45
CA GLY A 382 -6.89 0.29 10.47
C GLY A 382 -8.04 1.17 10.94
N TYR A 383 -7.80 2.45 11.26
CA TYR A 383 -8.87 3.40 11.59
C TYR A 383 -9.69 3.76 10.34
N LEU A 384 -10.73 4.57 10.49
CA LEU A 384 -11.50 5.04 9.35
C LEU A 384 -10.63 5.74 8.30
N ALA A 385 -10.87 5.47 7.03
CA ALA A 385 -10.17 6.14 5.92
C ALA A 385 -10.44 7.66 5.86
N SER A 386 -11.46 8.14 6.57
CA SER A 386 -11.73 9.57 6.76
C SER A 386 -10.87 10.23 7.84
N ASP A 387 -10.12 9.46 8.61
CA ASP A 387 -9.18 9.97 9.61
C ASP A 387 -7.90 10.46 8.91
N PRO A 388 -7.55 11.77 9.03
CA PRO A 388 -6.37 12.31 8.34
C PRO A 388 -5.03 11.68 8.72
N ASP A 389 -4.94 11.04 9.91
CA ASP A 389 -3.74 10.31 10.30
C ASP A 389 -3.54 9.01 9.50
N MET A 390 -4.60 8.55 8.78
CA MET A 390 -4.53 7.41 7.86
C MET A 390 -4.14 7.81 6.44
N ASP A 391 -4.08 9.11 6.12
CA ASP A 391 -3.61 9.56 4.81
C ASP A 391 -2.16 9.14 4.55
N ALA A 392 -1.91 8.66 3.36
CA ALA A 392 -0.65 8.13 2.89
C ALA A 392 0.13 9.14 2.04
N ILE A 393 1.44 8.95 1.87
CA ILE A 393 2.25 9.77 0.96
C ILE A 393 1.97 9.42 -0.50
N PHE A 394 2.15 10.41 -1.37
CA PHE A 394 2.20 10.23 -2.82
C PHE A 394 3.21 11.19 -3.43
N ILE A 395 4.19 10.64 -4.16
CA ILE A 395 5.15 11.39 -4.96
C ILE A 395 5.28 10.67 -6.30
N ALA A 396 5.33 11.42 -7.41
CA ALA A 396 5.66 10.89 -8.72
C ALA A 396 6.70 11.77 -9.43
N SER A 397 7.67 11.17 -10.10
CA SER A 397 8.75 11.90 -10.76
C SER A 397 9.29 11.13 -11.97
N GLY A 398 9.97 11.82 -12.88
CA GLY A 398 10.62 11.23 -14.05
C GLY A 398 9.84 11.40 -15.35
N TYR A 399 9.97 10.43 -16.25
CA TYR A 399 9.39 10.49 -17.59
C TYR A 399 7.86 10.63 -17.54
N GLY A 400 7.32 11.57 -18.32
CA GLY A 400 5.89 11.83 -18.45
C GLY A 400 5.24 12.53 -17.26
N ILE A 401 6.03 12.93 -16.24
CA ILE A 401 5.52 13.62 -15.05
C ILE A 401 5.89 15.12 -15.13
N ARG A 402 4.91 15.97 -14.86
CA ARG A 402 5.11 17.41 -14.70
C ARG A 402 5.93 17.70 -13.45
N ARG A 403 6.68 18.79 -13.47
CA ARG A 403 7.50 19.23 -12.32
C ARG A 403 6.79 20.30 -11.52
N GLY A 404 6.99 20.26 -10.20
CA GLY A 404 6.52 21.31 -9.29
C GLY A 404 5.00 21.33 -9.11
N VAL A 405 4.30 20.21 -9.36
CA VAL A 405 2.85 20.10 -9.16
C VAL A 405 2.57 19.54 -7.77
N THR A 406 1.72 20.23 -7.01
CA THR A 406 1.20 19.74 -5.74
C THR A 406 -0.32 19.62 -5.85
N LEU A 407 -0.83 18.40 -5.66
CA LEU A 407 -2.28 18.14 -5.55
C LEU A 407 -2.71 18.27 -4.09
N ASP A 408 -3.95 18.68 -3.84
CA ASP A 408 -4.48 18.76 -2.47
C ASP A 408 -4.73 17.35 -1.90
N GLU A 409 -5.56 16.58 -2.57
CA GLU A 409 -5.88 15.22 -2.19
C GLU A 409 -6.11 14.33 -3.42
N ILE A 410 -5.79 13.06 -3.29
CA ILE A 410 -6.09 12.03 -4.28
C ILE A 410 -6.56 10.76 -3.57
N PRO A 411 -7.52 10.01 -4.11
CA PRO A 411 -7.78 8.64 -3.65
C PRO A 411 -6.67 7.71 -4.14
N ASN A 412 -6.30 6.71 -3.35
CA ASN A 412 -5.31 5.71 -3.76
C ASN A 412 -5.76 4.88 -4.98
N LEU A 413 -7.06 4.85 -5.26
CA LEU A 413 -7.65 4.25 -6.47
C LEU A 413 -7.15 4.87 -7.77
N ASP A 414 -6.67 6.12 -7.74
CA ASP A 414 -6.20 6.85 -8.91
C ASP A 414 -4.80 6.41 -9.35
N VAL A 415 -4.08 5.66 -8.52
CA VAL A 415 -2.75 5.13 -8.83
C VAL A 415 -2.83 4.17 -10.00
N ALA A 416 -3.66 3.13 -9.95
CA ALA A 416 -3.76 2.11 -10.99
C ALA A 416 -4.05 2.66 -12.40
N PRO A 417 -5.08 3.50 -12.63
CA PRO A 417 -5.34 4.07 -13.95
C PRO A 417 -4.25 5.03 -14.42
N THR A 418 -3.55 5.71 -13.51
CA THR A 418 -2.40 6.57 -13.85
C THR A 418 -1.20 5.74 -14.30
N LEU A 419 -0.89 4.64 -13.61
CA LEU A 419 0.13 3.67 -14.03
C LEU A 419 -0.20 3.07 -15.41
N ALA A 420 -1.45 2.65 -15.61
CA ALA A 420 -1.92 2.10 -16.88
C ALA A 420 -1.75 3.11 -18.05
N ASN A 421 -2.07 4.38 -17.81
CA ASN A 421 -1.86 5.45 -18.80
C ASN A 421 -0.38 5.61 -19.17
N LEU A 422 0.52 5.65 -18.19
CA LEU A 422 1.97 5.77 -18.41
C LEU A 422 2.56 4.57 -19.16
N LEU A 423 2.06 3.37 -18.89
CA LEU A 423 2.43 2.14 -19.58
C LEU A 423 1.80 2.04 -20.98
N GLY A 424 0.85 2.91 -21.32
CA GLY A 424 0.13 2.85 -22.59
C GLY A 424 -0.85 1.68 -22.69
N VAL A 425 -1.34 1.18 -21.55
CA VAL A 425 -2.33 0.09 -21.49
C VAL A 425 -3.66 0.58 -20.92
N LYS A 426 -4.74 -0.18 -21.14
CA LYS A 426 -6.08 0.19 -20.66
C LYS A 426 -6.53 -0.76 -19.56
N LEU A 427 -6.75 -0.21 -18.38
CA LEU A 427 -7.32 -0.94 -17.25
C LEU A 427 -8.86 -0.86 -17.29
N PRO A 428 -9.58 -2.00 -17.34
CA PRO A 428 -11.05 -2.00 -17.41
C PRO A 428 -11.69 -1.89 -16.02
N LYS A 429 -12.96 -1.45 -15.99
CA LYS A 429 -13.83 -1.47 -14.80
C LYS A 429 -13.25 -0.81 -13.57
N ILE A 430 -12.60 0.34 -13.74
CA ILE A 430 -11.99 1.14 -12.68
C ILE A 430 -13.02 2.06 -12.00
N GLN A 431 -12.77 2.41 -10.74
CA GLN A 431 -13.45 3.47 -9.98
C GLN A 431 -12.57 4.72 -9.86
N GLY A 432 -11.26 4.52 -9.81
CA GLY A 432 -10.28 5.62 -9.82
C GLY A 432 -10.18 6.32 -11.19
N GLN A 433 -9.48 7.44 -11.21
CA GLN A 433 -9.28 8.29 -12.38
C GLN A 433 -7.79 8.50 -12.67
N VAL A 434 -7.47 8.73 -13.95
CA VAL A 434 -6.10 9.13 -14.33
C VAL A 434 -5.80 10.51 -13.78
N LEU A 435 -4.74 10.66 -13.03
CA LEU A 435 -4.24 11.94 -12.49
C LEU A 435 -3.65 12.81 -13.62
N ARG A 436 -4.53 13.32 -14.51
CA ARG A 436 -4.08 14.09 -15.71
C ARG A 436 -3.31 15.35 -15.35
N GLN A 437 -3.54 15.91 -14.15
CA GLN A 437 -2.89 17.13 -13.69
C GLN A 437 -1.37 16.97 -13.53
N ILE A 438 -0.90 15.73 -13.27
CA ILE A 438 0.53 15.44 -13.09
C ILE A 438 1.21 14.95 -14.37
N LEU A 439 0.46 14.65 -15.43
CA LEU A 439 0.99 14.11 -16.69
C LEU A 439 1.39 15.25 -17.66
N GLN A 440 2.50 15.02 -18.41
CA GLN A 440 2.97 15.91 -19.47
C GLN A 440 2.12 15.83 -20.73
#